data_eabf69118f46be7382d7b9f810f6910c
#
_entry.id   eabf69118f46be7382d7b9f810f6910c
#
_cell.length_a   1.000
_cell.length_b   1.000
_cell.length_c   1.000
_cell.angle_alpha   90.00
_cell.angle_beta   90.00
_cell.angle_gamma   90.00
#
_symmetry.space_group_name_H-M   'P 1'
#
loop_
_entity.id
_entity.type
_entity.pdbx_description
1 polymer ?
#
loop_
_entity_poly.entity_id
_entity_poly.type
_entity_poly.pdbx_seq_one_letter_code
_entity_poly.pdbx_strand_id
1 'polypeptide(L)'
;KANVTTGQIYQEVLRKERAGEYLGQCVQVIPHITNEIKSRMRAQASDDVDVIITEIGGTTGDIESQPFLEAAREVRRDLGAENCMFVHVSLVPYIAAAHELKTKPTQHSVMMLRQLGISPDALVLRSDRPLNQSIKDKISLMCDVDSEGVVNCVDAPSIYDVPKTLFDEGLDAYVVRELGLPFHDVDWDEWEDLLERVHHPKHEVNVAIVGKYIDLPDAY
;
A
#
# COMPACT_ATOMS: atom_id res chain seq x y z
N LYS A 1 -16.24 3.54 -8.41
CA LYS A 1 -16.07 3.11 -7.02
C LYS A 1 -14.68 2.50 -6.87
N ALA A 2 -13.82 3.14 -6.11
CA ALA A 2 -12.38 2.83 -6.05
C ALA A 2 -12.04 1.60 -5.17
N ASN A 3 -13.02 0.98 -4.52
CA ASN A 3 -12.81 -0.19 -3.66
C ASN A 3 -13.40 -1.44 -4.30
N VAL A 4 -12.62 -2.54 -4.30
CA VAL A 4 -12.96 -3.82 -4.91
C VAL A 4 -12.63 -4.95 -3.94
N THR A 5 -13.57 -5.87 -3.74
CA THR A 5 -13.39 -7.06 -2.91
C THR A 5 -13.15 -8.30 -3.76
N THR A 6 -12.51 -9.33 -3.19
CA THR A 6 -12.32 -10.64 -3.81
C THR A 6 -13.65 -11.20 -4.35
N GLY A 7 -14.72 -11.13 -3.54
CA GLY A 7 -16.04 -11.61 -3.97
C GLY A 7 -16.58 -10.91 -5.20
N GLN A 8 -16.39 -9.58 -5.33
CA GLN A 8 -16.81 -8.83 -6.52
C GLN A 8 -16.04 -9.25 -7.78
N ILE A 9 -14.74 -9.52 -7.66
CA ILE A 9 -13.91 -10.01 -8.78
C ILE A 9 -14.41 -11.37 -9.25
N TYR A 10 -14.53 -12.33 -8.32
CA TYR A 10 -14.98 -13.69 -8.67
C TYR A 10 -16.40 -13.70 -9.22
N GLN A 11 -17.31 -12.93 -8.65
CA GLN A 11 -18.69 -12.81 -9.13
C GLN A 11 -18.74 -12.31 -10.58
N GLU A 12 -17.93 -11.30 -10.91
CA GLU A 12 -17.90 -10.75 -12.27
C GLU A 12 -17.32 -11.76 -13.27
N VAL A 13 -16.25 -12.48 -12.92
CA VAL A 13 -15.69 -13.51 -13.79
C VAL A 13 -16.68 -14.65 -14.01
N LEU A 14 -17.38 -15.12 -12.97
CA LEU A 14 -18.43 -16.13 -13.09
C LEU A 14 -19.63 -15.64 -13.92
N ARG A 15 -20.00 -14.37 -13.80
CA ARG A 15 -21.03 -13.77 -14.64
C ARG A 15 -20.65 -13.81 -16.11
N LYS A 16 -19.43 -13.41 -16.44
CA LYS A 16 -18.87 -13.44 -17.81
C LYS A 16 -18.81 -14.85 -18.38
N GLU A 17 -18.38 -15.82 -17.56
CA GLU A 17 -18.36 -17.24 -17.96
C GLU A 17 -19.76 -17.73 -18.34
N ARG A 18 -20.76 -17.51 -17.46
CA ARG A 18 -22.16 -17.90 -17.71
C ARG A 18 -22.79 -17.21 -18.91
N ALA A 19 -22.35 -15.97 -19.19
CA ALA A 19 -22.76 -15.22 -20.37
C ALA A 19 -22.06 -15.68 -21.67
N GLY A 20 -21.12 -16.61 -21.58
CA GLY A 20 -20.37 -17.12 -22.74
C GLY A 20 -19.28 -16.17 -23.25
N GLU A 21 -18.92 -15.14 -22.49
CA GLU A 21 -17.94 -14.13 -22.91
C GLU A 21 -16.53 -14.73 -23.10
N TYR A 22 -16.24 -15.88 -22.49
CA TYR A 22 -14.96 -16.57 -22.65
C TYR A 22 -14.95 -17.64 -23.75
N LEU A 23 -16.00 -17.70 -24.57
CA LEU A 23 -16.08 -18.53 -25.78
C LEU A 23 -15.75 -20.03 -25.53
N GLY A 24 -16.15 -20.58 -24.40
CA GLY A 24 -15.90 -21.98 -24.01
C GLY A 24 -14.50 -22.28 -23.47
N GLN A 25 -13.68 -21.27 -23.28
CA GLN A 25 -12.38 -21.44 -22.63
C GLN A 25 -12.56 -21.90 -21.16
N CYS A 26 -11.62 -22.70 -20.66
CA CYS A 26 -11.55 -23.03 -19.24
C CYS A 26 -11.15 -21.79 -18.45
N VAL A 27 -12.02 -21.33 -17.57
CA VAL A 27 -11.76 -20.14 -16.72
C VAL A 27 -10.81 -20.52 -15.59
N GLN A 28 -9.74 -19.72 -15.41
CA GLN A 28 -8.68 -19.94 -14.44
C GLN A 28 -8.37 -18.65 -13.68
N VAL A 29 -7.62 -18.75 -12.58
CA VAL A 29 -7.16 -17.56 -11.85
C VAL A 29 -6.30 -16.69 -12.76
N ILE A 30 -5.32 -17.30 -13.41
CA ILE A 30 -4.53 -16.66 -14.48
C ILE A 30 -5.01 -17.23 -15.82
N PRO A 31 -5.47 -16.44 -16.78
CA PRO A 31 -5.47 -14.97 -16.80
C PRO A 31 -6.82 -14.32 -16.39
N HIS A 32 -7.89 -15.07 -16.12
CA HIS A 32 -9.25 -14.49 -16.07
C HIS A 32 -9.49 -13.63 -14.82
N ILE A 33 -9.12 -14.13 -13.63
CA ILE A 33 -9.23 -13.39 -12.37
C ILE A 33 -8.21 -12.23 -12.37
N THR A 34 -6.96 -12.49 -12.74
CA THR A 34 -5.93 -11.44 -12.78
C THR A 34 -6.25 -10.34 -13.79
N ASN A 35 -6.82 -10.67 -14.96
CA ASN A 35 -7.26 -9.67 -15.94
C ASN A 35 -8.41 -8.81 -15.41
N GLU A 36 -9.37 -9.39 -14.67
CA GLU A 36 -10.44 -8.61 -14.05
C GLU A 36 -9.88 -7.65 -13.00
N ILE A 37 -8.93 -8.10 -12.16
CA ILE A 37 -8.26 -7.25 -11.17
C ILE A 37 -7.51 -6.10 -11.88
N LYS A 38 -6.71 -6.41 -12.91
CA LYS A 38 -6.00 -5.40 -13.70
C LYS A 38 -6.95 -4.39 -14.34
N SER A 39 -8.09 -4.85 -14.83
CA SER A 39 -9.14 -3.98 -15.38
C SER A 39 -9.65 -2.99 -14.34
N ARG A 40 -9.84 -3.43 -13.08
CA ARG A 40 -10.27 -2.55 -11.99
C ARG A 40 -9.21 -1.53 -11.60
N MET A 41 -7.94 -1.93 -11.55
CA MET A 41 -6.82 -1.01 -11.33
C MET A 41 -6.79 0.09 -12.40
N ARG A 42 -6.86 -0.32 -13.68
CA ARG A 42 -6.82 0.60 -14.83
C ARG A 42 -8.07 1.46 -14.99
N ALA A 43 -9.20 1.05 -14.44
CA ALA A 43 -10.45 1.81 -14.54
C ALA A 43 -10.41 3.18 -13.82
N GLN A 44 -9.35 3.45 -13.05
CA GLN A 44 -9.12 4.76 -12.44
C GLN A 44 -8.26 5.69 -13.33
N ALA A 45 -7.69 5.16 -14.41
CA ALA A 45 -6.90 5.95 -15.34
C ALA A 45 -7.80 6.83 -16.22
N SER A 46 -7.45 8.12 -16.31
CA SER A 46 -8.04 9.11 -17.20
C SER A 46 -6.96 10.12 -17.60
N ASP A 47 -7.21 10.92 -18.61
CA ASP A 47 -6.23 11.89 -19.15
C ASP A 47 -5.82 12.99 -18.14
N ASP A 48 -6.57 13.15 -17.07
CA ASP A 48 -6.36 14.11 -15.98
C ASP A 48 -5.75 13.48 -14.71
N VAL A 49 -5.34 12.21 -14.76
CA VAL A 49 -4.73 11.48 -13.65
C VAL A 49 -3.28 11.13 -13.96
N ASP A 50 -2.35 11.75 -13.26
CA ASP A 50 -0.92 11.51 -13.42
C ASP A 50 -0.44 10.25 -12.66
N VAL A 51 -1.04 9.95 -11.50
CA VAL A 51 -0.64 8.84 -10.62
C VAL A 51 -1.86 8.08 -10.10
N ILE A 52 -1.80 6.76 -10.17
CA ILE A 52 -2.78 5.87 -9.54
C ILE A 52 -2.09 5.13 -8.39
N ILE A 53 -2.62 5.28 -7.19
CA ILE A 53 -2.17 4.52 -6.03
C ILE A 53 -3.15 3.36 -5.81
N THR A 54 -2.64 2.14 -5.95
CA THR A 54 -3.40 0.92 -5.69
C THR A 54 -2.94 0.30 -4.38
N GLU A 55 -3.84 0.17 -3.41
CA GLU A 55 -3.57 -0.52 -2.15
C GLU A 55 -4.05 -1.97 -2.26
N ILE A 56 -3.19 -2.91 -1.86
CA ILE A 56 -3.51 -4.34 -1.74
C ILE A 56 -3.42 -4.70 -0.26
N GLY A 57 -4.59 -4.94 0.35
CA GLY A 57 -4.70 -5.26 1.75
C GLY A 57 -4.25 -6.68 2.09
N GLY A 58 -4.02 -6.91 3.37
CA GLY A 58 -3.60 -8.19 3.93
C GLY A 58 -2.08 -8.35 4.07
N THR A 59 -1.69 -9.44 4.68
CA THR A 59 -0.27 -9.77 4.91
C THR A 59 0.30 -10.46 3.67
N THR A 60 1.52 -10.11 3.28
CA THR A 60 2.23 -10.83 2.21
C THR A 60 2.37 -12.31 2.57
N GLY A 61 1.86 -13.17 1.70
CA GLY A 61 1.80 -14.61 1.92
C GLY A 61 0.40 -15.14 2.22
N ASP A 62 -0.57 -14.27 2.50
CA ASP A 62 -1.97 -14.68 2.64
C ASP A 62 -2.51 -15.19 1.30
N ILE A 63 -3.23 -16.31 1.35
CA ILE A 63 -3.79 -16.95 0.15
C ILE A 63 -4.75 -16.01 -0.58
N GLU A 64 -5.53 -15.24 0.16
CA GLU A 64 -6.54 -14.33 -0.37
C GLU A 64 -5.97 -13.19 -1.19
N SER A 65 -4.75 -12.74 -0.88
CA SER A 65 -4.09 -11.65 -1.61
C SER A 65 -3.28 -12.10 -2.82
N GLN A 66 -2.99 -13.40 -2.96
CA GLN A 66 -2.15 -13.91 -4.05
C GLN A 66 -2.62 -13.50 -5.46
N PRO A 67 -3.91 -13.60 -5.83
CA PRO A 67 -4.35 -13.17 -7.16
C PRO A 67 -4.16 -11.67 -7.42
N PHE A 68 -4.25 -10.84 -6.36
CA PHE A 68 -4.03 -9.39 -6.46
C PHE A 68 -2.55 -9.07 -6.63
N LEU A 69 -1.67 -9.75 -5.90
CA LEU A 69 -0.22 -9.61 -6.05
C LEU A 69 0.24 -10.07 -7.43
N GLU A 70 -0.30 -11.19 -7.93
CA GLU A 70 -0.03 -11.66 -9.30
C GLU A 70 -0.49 -10.64 -10.33
N ALA A 71 -1.71 -10.07 -10.18
CA ALA A 71 -2.20 -9.03 -11.06
C ALA A 71 -1.32 -7.76 -11.03
N ALA A 72 -0.84 -7.35 -9.84
CA ALA A 72 0.07 -6.20 -9.70
C ALA A 72 1.41 -6.47 -10.40
N ARG A 73 1.99 -7.67 -10.25
CA ARG A 73 3.19 -8.09 -10.97
C ARG A 73 3.00 -8.03 -12.50
N GLU A 74 1.83 -8.51 -12.97
CA GLU A 74 1.49 -8.42 -14.39
C GLU A 74 1.31 -6.97 -14.86
N VAL A 75 0.74 -6.08 -14.04
CA VAL A 75 0.61 -4.64 -14.36
C VAL A 75 1.98 -4.02 -14.59
N ARG A 76 2.97 -4.28 -13.72
CA ARG A 76 4.34 -3.77 -13.91
C ARG A 76 4.96 -4.28 -15.21
N ARG A 77 4.75 -5.55 -15.54
CA ARG A 77 5.20 -6.12 -16.82
C ARG A 77 4.54 -5.44 -18.03
N ASP A 78 3.23 -5.17 -17.91
CA ASP A 78 2.44 -4.60 -19.02
C ASP A 78 2.76 -3.11 -19.24
N LEU A 79 3.09 -2.35 -18.18
CA LEU A 79 3.33 -0.90 -18.25
C LEU A 79 4.81 -0.52 -18.37
N GLY A 80 5.73 -1.44 -18.04
CA GLY A 80 7.14 -1.15 -17.87
C GLY A 80 7.50 -0.81 -16.42
N ALA A 81 8.73 -1.12 -16.02
CA ALA A 81 9.20 -0.88 -14.64
C ALA A 81 9.27 0.61 -14.31
N GLU A 82 9.53 1.44 -15.30
CA GLU A 82 9.61 2.90 -15.19
C GLU A 82 8.25 3.58 -14.91
N ASN A 83 7.16 2.88 -15.15
CA ASN A 83 5.80 3.40 -14.96
C ASN A 83 5.06 2.72 -13.79
N CYS A 84 5.75 1.90 -12.99
CA CYS A 84 5.11 1.15 -11.92
C CYS A 84 6.08 0.93 -10.77
N MET A 85 5.73 1.44 -9.61
CA MET A 85 6.52 1.35 -8.38
C MET A 85 5.80 0.53 -7.32
N PHE A 86 6.53 -0.33 -6.60
CA PHE A 86 6.02 -1.09 -5.46
C PHE A 86 6.53 -0.51 -4.15
N VAL A 87 5.61 0.01 -3.35
CA VAL A 87 5.88 0.46 -1.99
C VAL A 87 5.38 -0.59 -1.02
N HIS A 88 6.27 -1.19 -0.25
CA HIS A 88 5.93 -2.22 0.72
C HIS A 88 5.93 -1.67 2.14
N VAL A 89 4.78 -1.77 2.80
CA VAL A 89 4.62 -1.38 4.21
C VAL A 89 4.91 -2.57 5.11
N SER A 90 5.81 -2.41 6.07
CA SER A 90 6.21 -3.49 6.97
C SER A 90 6.40 -3.00 8.41
N LEU A 91 6.30 -3.91 9.36
CA LEU A 91 6.47 -3.62 10.78
C LEU A 91 7.91 -3.94 11.23
N VAL A 92 8.51 -3.01 11.97
CA VAL A 92 9.77 -3.20 12.71
C VAL A 92 9.47 -3.14 14.20
N PRO A 93 9.14 -4.29 14.83
CA PRO A 93 8.71 -4.32 16.22
C PRO A 93 9.89 -4.10 17.17
N TYR A 94 9.62 -3.39 18.26
CA TYR A 94 10.52 -3.31 19.40
C TYR A 94 10.23 -4.44 20.40
N ILE A 95 11.26 -5.18 20.75
CA ILE A 95 11.15 -6.25 21.75
C ILE A 95 11.69 -5.73 23.09
N ALA A 96 10.78 -5.42 24.01
CA ALA A 96 11.11 -4.81 25.29
C ALA A 96 12.10 -5.66 26.11
N ALA A 97 11.95 -6.97 26.14
CA ALA A 97 12.84 -7.88 26.86
C ALA A 97 14.29 -7.91 26.32
N ALA A 98 14.46 -7.61 25.02
CA ALA A 98 15.77 -7.58 24.37
C ALA A 98 16.31 -6.15 24.17
N HIS A 99 15.51 -5.14 24.50
CA HIS A 99 15.79 -3.72 24.28
C HIS A 99 16.26 -3.39 22.86
N GLU A 100 15.65 -4.04 21.85
CA GLU A 100 16.05 -3.86 20.47
C GLU A 100 14.87 -3.89 19.48
N LEU A 101 15.06 -3.20 18.35
CA LEU A 101 14.18 -3.27 17.20
C LEU A 101 14.56 -4.48 16.32
N LYS A 102 13.58 -5.26 15.90
CA LYS A 102 13.79 -6.47 15.11
C LYS A 102 13.52 -6.22 13.63
N THR A 103 14.56 -6.38 12.80
CA THR A 103 14.47 -6.22 11.34
C THR A 103 14.05 -7.51 10.61
N LYS A 104 14.08 -8.65 11.27
CA LYS A 104 13.76 -9.95 10.66
C LYS A 104 12.33 -10.05 10.11
N PRO A 105 11.27 -9.53 10.75
CA PRO A 105 9.93 -9.57 10.18
C PRO A 105 9.86 -8.88 8.81
N THR A 106 10.46 -7.69 8.67
CA THR A 106 10.56 -6.97 7.39
C THR A 106 11.33 -7.78 6.34
N GLN A 107 12.49 -8.34 6.71
CA GLN A 107 13.29 -9.16 5.79
C GLN A 107 12.50 -10.37 5.28
N HIS A 108 11.75 -11.06 6.16
CA HIS A 108 10.91 -12.19 5.77
C HIS A 108 9.75 -11.77 4.88
N SER A 109 9.09 -10.66 5.20
CA SER A 109 7.98 -10.13 4.39
C SER A 109 8.44 -9.80 2.96
N VAL A 110 9.58 -9.12 2.82
CA VAL A 110 10.17 -8.81 1.51
C VAL A 110 10.60 -10.09 0.78
N MET A 111 11.18 -11.06 1.49
CA MET A 111 11.56 -12.35 0.89
C MET A 111 10.33 -13.07 0.31
N MET A 112 9.21 -13.11 1.04
CA MET A 112 7.96 -13.71 0.55
C MET A 112 7.40 -12.96 -0.67
N LEU A 113 7.47 -11.62 -0.67
CA LEU A 113 7.04 -10.81 -1.81
C LEU A 113 7.88 -11.11 -3.06
N ARG A 114 9.20 -11.27 -2.89
CA ARG A 114 10.12 -11.66 -3.97
C ARG A 114 9.84 -13.06 -4.52
N GLN A 115 9.41 -14.01 -3.68
CA GLN A 115 8.99 -15.32 -4.15
C GLN A 115 7.78 -15.27 -5.08
N LEU A 116 6.95 -14.22 -4.97
CA LEU A 116 5.86 -13.93 -5.88
C LEU A 116 6.29 -13.13 -7.12
N GLY A 117 7.60 -12.86 -7.26
CA GLY A 117 8.15 -12.11 -8.39
C GLY A 117 8.00 -10.59 -8.28
N ILE A 118 7.78 -10.06 -7.07
CA ILE A 118 7.71 -8.63 -6.80
C ILE A 118 8.91 -8.22 -5.94
N SER A 119 9.75 -7.35 -6.45
CA SER A 119 10.76 -6.65 -5.66
C SER A 119 10.23 -5.25 -5.32
N PRO A 120 10.14 -4.88 -4.04
CA PRO A 120 9.72 -3.54 -3.66
C PRO A 120 10.79 -2.52 -4.06
N ASP A 121 10.34 -1.37 -4.53
CA ASP A 121 11.19 -0.23 -4.89
C ASP A 121 11.38 0.69 -3.66
N ALA A 122 10.42 0.69 -2.73
CA ALA A 122 10.52 1.39 -1.45
C ALA A 122 9.93 0.57 -0.30
N LEU A 123 10.42 0.84 0.91
CA LEU A 123 9.95 0.26 2.16
C LEU A 123 9.49 1.35 3.11
N VAL A 124 8.23 1.29 3.54
CA VAL A 124 7.70 2.12 4.63
C VAL A 124 7.69 1.28 5.91
N LEU A 125 8.57 1.65 6.84
CA LEU A 125 8.82 0.88 8.06
C LEU A 125 7.99 1.45 9.21
N ARG A 126 6.91 0.75 9.59
CA ARG A 126 6.09 1.08 10.75
C ARG A 126 6.81 0.67 12.03
N SER A 127 6.86 1.55 13.00
CA SER A 127 7.48 1.31 14.31
C SER A 127 6.87 2.22 15.38
N ASP A 128 6.98 1.80 16.64
CA ASP A 128 6.53 2.58 17.80
C ASP A 128 7.53 3.70 18.21
N ARG A 129 8.70 3.71 17.56
CA ARG A 129 9.79 4.67 17.85
C ARG A 129 10.67 4.89 16.61
N PRO A 130 11.46 5.99 16.56
CA PRO A 130 12.35 6.27 15.44
C PRO A 130 13.38 5.16 15.22
N LEU A 131 13.64 4.85 13.94
CA LEU A 131 14.71 3.97 13.51
C LEU A 131 15.98 4.78 13.28
N ASN A 132 17.10 4.30 13.81
CA ASN A 132 18.40 4.91 13.50
C ASN A 132 18.88 4.50 12.10
N GLN A 133 19.83 5.26 11.55
CA GLN A 133 20.34 5.03 10.20
C GLN A 133 20.91 3.62 10.02
N SER A 134 21.63 3.08 11.02
CA SER A 134 22.20 1.73 10.96
C SER A 134 21.14 0.63 10.78
N ILE A 135 19.95 0.81 11.33
CA ILE A 135 18.82 -0.12 11.12
C ILE A 135 18.26 0.02 9.71
N LYS A 136 18.11 1.26 9.21
CA LYS A 136 17.68 1.52 7.83
C LYS A 136 18.69 0.93 6.83
N ASP A 137 19.97 1.16 7.01
CA ASP A 137 21.05 0.62 6.15
C ASP A 137 21.06 -0.92 6.13
N LYS A 138 20.84 -1.53 7.29
CA LYS A 138 20.74 -2.99 7.40
C LYS A 138 19.53 -3.52 6.63
N ILE A 139 18.39 -2.86 6.73
CA ILE A 139 17.16 -3.26 6.01
C ILE A 139 17.35 -3.05 4.51
N SER A 140 17.89 -1.90 4.10
CA SER A 140 18.27 -1.61 2.70
C SER A 140 19.12 -2.74 2.11
N LEU A 141 20.23 -3.08 2.76
CA LEU A 141 21.13 -4.14 2.32
C LEU A 141 20.43 -5.51 2.25
N MET A 142 19.67 -5.89 3.28
CA MET A 142 19.05 -7.22 3.38
C MET A 142 17.84 -7.37 2.48
N CYS A 143 17.17 -6.27 2.18
CA CYS A 143 15.99 -6.24 1.33
C CYS A 143 16.31 -5.80 -0.11
N ASP A 144 17.57 -5.39 -0.40
CA ASP A 144 18.01 -4.91 -1.72
C ASP A 144 17.08 -3.80 -2.24
N VAL A 145 16.87 -2.82 -1.40
CA VAL A 145 16.13 -1.60 -1.69
C VAL A 145 17.07 -0.44 -1.47
N ASP A 146 17.03 0.56 -2.34
CA ASP A 146 17.84 1.76 -2.19
C ASP A 146 17.65 2.37 -0.78
N SER A 147 18.74 2.84 -0.19
CA SER A 147 18.70 3.43 1.16
C SER A 147 17.76 4.64 1.26
N GLU A 148 17.64 5.42 0.19
CA GLU A 148 16.69 6.53 0.11
C GLU A 148 15.21 6.07 0.03
N GLY A 149 14.98 4.87 -0.49
CA GLY A 149 13.65 4.24 -0.52
C GLY A 149 13.26 3.55 0.79
N VAL A 150 14.12 3.58 1.83
CA VAL A 150 13.82 2.98 3.15
C VAL A 150 13.45 4.07 4.14
N VAL A 151 12.15 4.30 4.32
CA VAL A 151 11.62 5.38 5.15
C VAL A 151 10.96 4.87 6.42
N ASN A 152 11.06 5.62 7.50
CA ASN A 152 10.43 5.30 8.77
C ASN A 152 9.09 6.01 8.91
N CYS A 153 8.06 5.27 9.27
CA CYS A 153 6.74 5.80 9.61
C CYS A 153 6.42 5.44 11.06
N VAL A 154 6.87 6.30 11.98
CA VAL A 154 6.64 6.14 13.43
C VAL A 154 5.15 6.31 13.72
N ASP A 155 4.66 5.64 14.76
CA ASP A 155 3.31 5.83 15.25
C ASP A 155 3.09 7.31 15.61
N ALA A 156 2.09 7.90 14.98
CA ALA A 156 1.76 9.31 15.10
C ALA A 156 0.51 9.52 15.98
N PRO A 157 0.36 10.68 16.65
CA PRO A 157 -0.83 10.99 17.44
C PRO A 157 -2.13 10.96 16.62
N SER A 158 -2.06 11.30 15.34
CA SER A 158 -3.16 11.24 14.40
C SER A 158 -2.70 10.68 13.05
N ILE A 159 -3.59 9.99 12.34
CA ILE A 159 -3.33 9.55 10.96
C ILE A 159 -3.07 10.73 10.01
N TYR A 160 -3.56 11.93 10.35
CA TYR A 160 -3.32 13.15 9.57
C TYR A 160 -1.89 13.69 9.68
N ASP A 161 -1.11 13.23 10.68
CA ASP A 161 0.33 13.56 10.79
C ASP A 161 1.19 12.73 9.84
N VAL A 162 0.69 11.57 9.40
CA VAL A 162 1.46 10.60 8.59
C VAL A 162 1.97 11.19 7.27
N PRO A 163 1.20 11.96 6.49
CA PRO A 163 1.71 12.57 5.25
C PRO A 163 2.96 13.42 5.48
N LYS A 164 2.96 14.23 6.55
CA LYS A 164 4.11 15.07 6.90
C LYS A 164 5.32 14.23 7.34
N THR A 165 5.08 13.16 8.11
CA THR A 165 6.13 12.21 8.48
C THR A 165 6.79 11.56 7.27
N LEU A 166 6.00 11.15 6.28
CA LEU A 166 6.53 10.54 5.04
C LEU A 166 7.25 11.55 4.15
N PHE A 167 6.77 12.80 4.12
CA PHE A 167 7.45 13.91 3.45
C PHE A 167 8.80 14.22 4.09
N ASP A 168 8.86 14.35 5.42
CA ASP A 168 10.09 14.62 6.17
C ASP A 168 11.13 13.49 6.01
N GLU A 169 10.68 12.26 5.78
CA GLU A 169 11.51 11.10 5.43
C GLU A 169 11.92 11.05 3.95
N GLY A 170 11.35 11.93 3.09
CA GLY A 170 11.68 12.08 1.68
C GLY A 170 11.01 11.07 0.74
N LEU A 171 9.95 10.38 1.18
CA LEU A 171 9.27 9.38 0.35
C LEU A 171 8.65 9.98 -0.92
N ASP A 172 8.06 11.15 -0.83
CA ASP A 172 7.46 11.87 -1.95
C ASP A 172 8.48 12.20 -3.04
N ALA A 173 9.62 12.79 -2.65
CA ALA A 173 10.71 13.10 -3.57
C ALA A 173 11.29 11.84 -4.22
N TYR A 174 11.42 10.76 -3.44
CA TYR A 174 11.87 9.47 -3.94
C TYR A 174 10.89 8.91 -4.99
N VAL A 175 9.60 8.89 -4.70
CA VAL A 175 8.56 8.38 -5.62
C VAL A 175 8.50 9.21 -6.91
N VAL A 176 8.53 10.54 -6.80
CA VAL A 176 8.52 11.45 -7.95
C VAL A 176 9.71 11.21 -8.86
N ARG A 177 10.91 11.01 -8.28
CA ARG A 177 12.13 10.71 -9.02
C ARG A 177 12.06 9.35 -9.73
N GLU A 178 11.66 8.29 -9.01
CA GLU A 178 11.61 6.93 -9.54
C GLU A 178 10.58 6.77 -10.68
N LEU A 179 9.48 7.52 -10.61
CA LEU A 179 8.45 7.54 -11.65
C LEU A 179 8.71 8.59 -12.75
N GLY A 180 9.82 9.32 -12.68
CA GLY A 180 10.17 10.36 -13.67
C GLY A 180 9.16 11.50 -13.77
N LEU A 181 8.44 11.79 -12.67
CA LEU A 181 7.45 12.85 -12.62
C LEU A 181 8.11 14.22 -12.41
N PRO A 182 7.46 15.32 -12.84
CA PRO A 182 7.96 16.67 -12.54
C PRO A 182 7.90 16.92 -11.03
N PHE A 183 8.98 17.45 -10.47
CA PHE A 183 9.03 17.82 -9.07
C PHE A 183 8.34 19.18 -8.87
N HIS A 184 7.51 19.26 -7.84
CA HIS A 184 6.88 20.48 -7.36
C HIS A 184 7.04 20.59 -5.85
N ASP A 185 7.25 21.79 -5.35
CA ASP A 185 7.21 22.04 -3.91
C ASP A 185 5.79 21.78 -3.38
N VAL A 186 5.71 21.15 -2.23
CA VAL A 186 4.43 20.86 -1.58
C VAL A 186 3.98 22.07 -0.77
N ASP A 187 2.77 22.56 -1.06
CA ASP A 187 2.10 23.57 -0.24
C ASP A 187 1.40 22.86 0.94
N TRP A 188 1.86 23.17 2.15
CA TRP A 188 1.35 22.59 3.39
C TRP A 188 0.33 23.47 4.12
N ASP A 189 0.03 24.68 3.66
CA ASP A 189 -0.75 25.67 4.42
C ASP A 189 -2.12 25.12 4.84
N GLU A 190 -2.89 24.58 3.90
CA GLU A 190 -4.22 24.01 4.21
C GLU A 190 -4.13 22.77 5.10
N TRP A 191 -3.08 21.96 4.92
CA TRP A 191 -2.88 20.76 5.72
C TRP A 191 -2.43 21.10 7.15
N GLU A 192 -1.60 22.11 7.32
CA GLU A 192 -1.19 22.60 8.65
C GLU A 192 -2.39 23.18 9.41
N ASP A 193 -3.27 23.92 8.73
CA ASP A 193 -4.54 24.38 9.30
C ASP A 193 -5.44 23.20 9.75
N LEU A 194 -5.44 22.10 9.00
CA LEU A 194 -6.15 20.88 9.39
C LEU A 194 -5.53 20.26 10.64
N LEU A 195 -4.20 20.12 10.68
CA LEU A 195 -3.49 19.54 11.84
C LEU A 195 -3.71 20.37 13.11
N GLU A 196 -3.69 21.70 13.01
CA GLU A 196 -3.98 22.58 14.14
C GLU A 196 -5.39 22.31 14.71
N ARG A 197 -6.38 22.12 13.85
CA ARG A 197 -7.76 21.79 14.28
C ARG A 197 -7.89 20.38 14.85
N VAL A 198 -7.10 19.43 14.36
CA VAL A 198 -7.08 18.04 14.84
C VAL A 198 -6.46 17.96 16.24
N HIS A 199 -5.35 18.66 16.45
CA HIS A 199 -4.63 18.62 17.73
C HIS A 199 -5.22 19.58 18.79
N HIS A 200 -5.89 20.64 18.37
CA HIS A 200 -6.47 21.65 19.23
C HIS A 200 -7.97 21.86 18.96
N PRO A 201 -8.83 20.84 19.16
CA PRO A 201 -10.26 20.94 18.91
C PRO A 201 -10.90 21.95 19.86
N LYS A 202 -11.70 22.88 19.31
CA LYS A 202 -12.38 23.94 20.06
C LYS A 202 -13.68 23.43 20.73
N HIS A 203 -14.25 22.38 20.17
CA HIS A 203 -15.53 21.83 20.62
C HIS A 203 -15.50 20.30 20.58
N GLU A 204 -16.23 19.69 21.50
CA GLU A 204 -16.45 18.26 21.54
C GLU A 204 -17.90 17.97 21.07
N VAL A 205 -18.06 16.95 20.24
CA VAL A 205 -19.36 16.49 19.77
C VAL A 205 -19.47 14.98 19.94
N ASN A 206 -20.68 14.51 20.31
CA ASN A 206 -20.96 13.10 20.39
C ASN A 206 -21.63 12.64 19.09
N VAL A 207 -21.00 11.70 18.40
CA VAL A 207 -21.56 11.06 17.20
C VAL A 207 -21.98 9.64 17.57
N ALA A 208 -23.27 9.34 17.44
CA ALA A 208 -23.78 7.99 17.65
C ALA A 208 -23.89 7.28 16.30
N ILE A 209 -23.20 6.18 16.13
CA ILE A 209 -23.37 5.26 15.00
C ILE A 209 -24.37 4.21 15.43
N VAL A 210 -25.55 4.20 14.79
CA VAL A 210 -26.62 3.25 15.06
C VAL A 210 -26.67 2.25 13.93
N GLY A 211 -26.33 1.00 14.24
CA GLY A 211 -26.25 -0.07 13.26
C GLY A 211 -26.71 -1.42 13.80
N LYS A 212 -26.78 -2.39 12.91
CA LYS A 212 -26.95 -3.81 13.24
C LYS A 212 -25.55 -4.43 13.36
N TYR A 213 -25.36 -5.41 14.22
CA TYR A 213 -24.05 -6.07 14.43
C TYR A 213 -22.97 -5.14 15.02
N ILE A 214 -23.34 -4.41 16.07
CA ILE A 214 -22.49 -3.42 16.76
C ILE A 214 -21.22 -4.02 17.36
N ASP A 215 -21.14 -5.36 17.53
CA ASP A 215 -19.95 -6.08 18.03
C ASP A 215 -18.85 -6.22 16.94
N LEU A 216 -19.10 -5.75 15.73
CA LEU A 216 -18.16 -5.72 14.61
C LEU A 216 -17.88 -4.26 14.18
N PRO A 217 -17.08 -3.50 14.94
CA PRO A 217 -16.87 -2.08 14.69
C PRO A 217 -16.27 -1.78 13.30
N ASP A 218 -15.46 -2.70 12.77
CA ASP A 218 -14.86 -2.56 11.43
C ASP A 218 -15.87 -2.62 10.27
N ALA A 219 -17.15 -2.91 10.57
CA ALA A 219 -18.21 -2.91 9.56
C ALA A 219 -18.77 -1.51 9.27
N TYR A 220 -18.39 -0.46 10.03
CA TYR A 220 -18.95 0.89 9.98
C TYR A 220 -17.94 1.99 9.69
#